data_a5450743bb658c36b94b4db21a394d70
#
_entry.id   a5450743bb658c36b94b4db21a394d70
#
_cell.length_a   1.000
_cell.length_b   1.000
_cell.length_c   1.000
_cell.angle_alpha   90.00
_cell.angle_beta   90.00
_cell.angle_gamma   90.00
#
_symmetry.space_group_name_H-M   'P 1'
#
loop_
_entity.id
_entity.type
_entity.pdbx_description
1 polymer ?
#
loop_
_entity_poly.entity_id
_entity_poly.type
_entity_poly.pdbx_seq_one_letter_code
_entity_poly.pdbx_strand_id
1 'polypeptide(L)'
;ADLLTALYFEVMENDPSFNMEGKGEDIFLFSNGHISPVFYSVLAHRGYFPVKELATFRQINSRVQGHPTTHEGLPGIRISSGSLGQGPSVACGMALAKRMNGDDKTIFVLTGDGEQQEGQIWEAALFAPHNKLENLVLIIDDNGQQIDGPTEEVLRLGSFEDKYKAFGWDVMNMDGN
;
A
#
# COMPACT_ATOMS: atom_id res chain seq x y z
N ALA A 1 -10.38 -6.61 4.22
CA ALA A 1 -11.18 -6.47 2.98
C ALA A 1 -11.84 -5.08 2.91
N ASP A 2 -12.52 -4.65 3.96
CA ASP A 2 -13.38 -3.46 3.97
C ASP A 2 -12.61 -2.17 3.65
N LEU A 3 -11.43 -2.00 4.23
CA LEU A 3 -10.54 -0.87 3.93
C LEU A 3 -10.27 -0.72 2.42
N LEU A 4 -9.82 -1.80 1.77
CA LEU A 4 -9.51 -1.74 0.33
C LEU A 4 -10.76 -1.53 -0.53
N THR A 5 -11.89 -2.09 -0.12
CA THR A 5 -13.17 -1.86 -0.79
C THR A 5 -13.55 -0.39 -0.66
N ALA A 6 -13.51 0.18 0.53
CA ALA A 6 -13.80 1.61 0.74
C ALA A 6 -12.86 2.50 -0.08
N LEU A 7 -11.55 2.22 -0.07
CA LEU A 7 -10.59 2.99 -0.85
C LEU A 7 -10.90 2.97 -2.35
N TYR A 8 -11.06 1.80 -2.94
CA TYR A 8 -11.20 1.67 -4.40
C TYR A 8 -12.57 2.06 -4.94
N PHE A 9 -13.64 1.97 -4.14
CA PHE A 9 -15.00 2.21 -4.61
C PHE A 9 -15.58 3.55 -4.15
N GLU A 10 -15.08 4.13 -3.05
CA GLU A 10 -15.68 5.33 -2.45
C GLU A 10 -14.71 6.51 -2.29
N VAL A 11 -13.41 6.24 -2.06
CA VAL A 11 -12.46 7.29 -1.67
C VAL A 11 -11.57 7.72 -2.83
N MET A 12 -10.95 6.75 -3.50
CA MET A 12 -9.94 7.02 -4.53
C MET A 12 -10.55 7.37 -5.87
N GLU A 13 -10.02 8.38 -6.51
CA GLU A 13 -10.22 8.63 -7.94
C GLU A 13 -9.28 7.75 -8.76
N ASN A 14 -9.78 6.59 -9.20
CA ASN A 14 -9.01 5.59 -9.93
C ASN A 14 -9.71 5.15 -11.21
N ASP A 15 -8.92 4.85 -12.26
CA ASP A 15 -9.41 4.43 -13.57
C ASP A 15 -8.98 3.00 -13.90
N PRO A 16 -9.94 2.05 -14.05
CA PRO A 16 -9.66 0.68 -14.46
C PRO A 16 -9.02 0.53 -15.85
N SER A 17 -9.08 1.55 -16.73
CA SER A 17 -8.36 1.51 -18.00
C SER A 17 -6.85 1.44 -17.83
N PHE A 18 -6.37 1.76 -16.66
CA PHE A 18 -5.02 1.60 -16.13
C PHE A 18 -3.91 2.22 -16.98
N ASN A 19 -3.32 3.25 -16.42
CA ASN A 19 -2.06 3.81 -16.87
C ASN A 19 -0.98 3.56 -15.80
N MET A 20 0.16 3.01 -16.16
CA MET A 20 1.26 2.72 -15.23
C MET A 20 1.75 4.00 -14.53
N GLU A 21 1.76 5.14 -15.22
CA GLU A 21 2.18 6.43 -14.64
C GLU A 21 1.17 7.01 -13.65
N GLY A 22 -0.11 6.61 -13.74
CA GLY A 22 -1.19 7.06 -12.85
C GLY A 22 -1.41 8.57 -12.85
N LYS A 23 -1.22 9.22 -14.01
CA LYS A 23 -1.38 10.67 -14.14
C LYS A 23 -2.85 11.06 -13.99
N GLY A 24 -3.12 12.00 -13.07
CA GLY A 24 -4.47 12.52 -12.83
C GLY A 24 -5.39 11.56 -12.07
N GLU A 25 -4.86 10.49 -11.48
CA GLU A 25 -5.60 9.56 -10.63
C GLU A 25 -4.86 9.30 -9.30
N ASP A 26 -5.58 8.89 -8.27
CA ASP A 26 -4.99 8.44 -7.02
C ASP A 26 -4.29 7.09 -7.22
N ILE A 27 -3.20 6.89 -6.51
CA ILE A 27 -2.42 5.65 -6.62
C ILE A 27 -2.44 4.91 -5.28
N PHE A 28 -2.72 3.61 -5.35
CA PHE A 28 -2.58 2.72 -4.20
C PHE A 28 -1.35 1.81 -4.38
N LEU A 29 -0.52 1.76 -3.34
CA LEU A 29 0.64 0.88 -3.25
C LEU A 29 0.44 -0.14 -2.14
N PHE A 30 0.68 -1.38 -2.50
CA PHE A 30 0.50 -2.53 -1.64
C PHE A 30 1.86 -3.02 -1.15
N SER A 31 2.32 -2.58 0.03
CA SER A 31 3.66 -2.90 0.55
C SER A 31 3.74 -4.31 1.13
N ASN A 32 2.75 -4.69 1.94
CA ASN A 32 2.63 -6.01 2.56
C ASN A 32 2.09 -7.07 1.58
N GLY A 33 2.80 -7.28 0.48
CA GLY A 33 2.38 -8.07 -0.69
C GLY A 33 1.88 -9.49 -0.42
N HIS A 34 2.11 -10.05 0.76
CA HIS A 34 1.68 -11.40 1.13
C HIS A 34 0.15 -11.55 1.31
N ILE A 35 -0.59 -10.44 1.53
CA ILE A 35 -2.07 -10.47 1.55
C ILE A 35 -2.69 -10.19 0.18
N SER A 36 -1.98 -10.51 -0.89
CA SER A 36 -2.36 -10.31 -2.29
C SER A 36 -3.76 -10.78 -2.71
N PRO A 37 -4.36 -11.85 -2.16
CA PRO A 37 -5.70 -12.29 -2.56
C PRO A 37 -6.77 -11.21 -2.42
N VAL A 38 -6.75 -10.44 -1.34
CA VAL A 38 -7.71 -9.35 -1.14
C VAL A 38 -7.48 -8.23 -2.14
N PHE A 39 -6.24 -7.90 -2.44
CA PHE A 39 -5.91 -6.86 -3.41
C PHE A 39 -6.34 -7.24 -4.83
N TYR A 40 -6.03 -8.45 -5.28
CA TYR A 40 -6.49 -8.94 -6.57
C TYR A 40 -8.02 -8.99 -6.67
N SER A 41 -8.71 -9.40 -5.60
CA SER A 41 -10.17 -9.40 -5.57
C SER A 41 -10.74 -8.01 -5.78
N VAL A 42 -10.23 -7.01 -5.08
CA VAL A 42 -10.68 -5.63 -5.21
C VAL A 42 -10.43 -5.10 -6.61
N LEU A 43 -9.23 -5.30 -7.17
CA LEU A 43 -8.90 -4.88 -8.53
C LEU A 43 -9.80 -5.52 -9.58
N ALA A 44 -10.04 -6.83 -9.48
CA ALA A 44 -10.91 -7.54 -10.43
C ALA A 44 -12.35 -7.03 -10.36
N HIS A 45 -12.90 -6.86 -9.15
CA HIS A 45 -14.27 -6.35 -8.97
C HIS A 45 -14.40 -4.87 -9.35
N ARG A 46 -13.33 -4.09 -9.24
CA ARG A 46 -13.28 -2.70 -9.72
C ARG A 46 -13.19 -2.61 -11.24
N GLY A 47 -12.85 -3.71 -11.93
CA GLY A 47 -12.85 -3.81 -13.38
C GLY A 47 -11.46 -3.72 -14.04
N TYR A 48 -10.38 -3.78 -13.27
CA TYR A 48 -9.01 -3.76 -13.83
C TYR A 48 -8.69 -5.00 -14.68
N PHE A 49 -9.25 -6.16 -14.33
CA PHE A 49 -9.13 -7.40 -15.09
C PHE A 49 -10.31 -8.33 -14.82
N PRO A 50 -10.54 -9.36 -15.66
CA PRO A 50 -11.69 -10.25 -15.51
C PRO A 50 -11.69 -11.03 -14.19
N VAL A 51 -12.81 -11.01 -13.45
CA VAL A 51 -12.99 -11.73 -12.17
C VAL A 51 -12.64 -13.22 -12.28
N LYS A 52 -12.92 -13.85 -13.43
CA LYS A 52 -12.59 -15.28 -13.67
C LYS A 52 -11.09 -15.58 -13.56
N GLU A 53 -10.23 -14.59 -13.77
CA GLU A 53 -8.77 -14.76 -13.66
C GLU A 53 -8.31 -15.03 -12.22
N LEU A 54 -9.09 -14.62 -11.22
CA LEU A 54 -8.82 -14.93 -9.81
C LEU A 54 -8.69 -16.44 -9.53
N ALA A 55 -9.39 -17.28 -10.31
CA ALA A 55 -9.32 -18.74 -10.17
C ALA A 55 -7.92 -19.31 -10.53
N THR A 56 -7.06 -18.52 -11.15
CA THR A 56 -5.70 -18.94 -11.51
C THR A 56 -4.64 -18.52 -10.47
N PHE A 57 -5.08 -18.02 -9.29
CA PHE A 57 -4.17 -17.56 -8.24
C PHE A 57 -3.09 -18.59 -7.91
N ARG A 58 -1.82 -18.18 -7.96
CA ARG A 58 -0.63 -19.00 -7.71
C ARG A 58 -0.44 -20.18 -8.67
N GLN A 59 -1.16 -20.25 -9.78
CA GLN A 59 -0.89 -21.27 -10.80
C GLN A 59 0.30 -20.86 -11.68
N ILE A 60 0.94 -21.84 -12.28
CA ILE A 60 2.03 -21.59 -13.24
C ILE A 60 1.49 -20.76 -14.43
N ASN A 61 2.25 -19.76 -14.83
CA ASN A 61 1.90 -18.80 -15.89
C ASN A 61 0.67 -17.92 -15.63
N SER A 62 0.17 -17.87 -14.39
CA SER A 62 -0.86 -16.92 -14.01
C SER A 62 -0.27 -15.52 -13.76
N ARG A 63 -1.02 -14.47 -14.08
CA ARG A 63 -0.66 -13.10 -13.72
C ARG A 63 -0.98 -12.75 -12.25
N VAL A 64 -1.88 -13.52 -11.62
CA VAL A 64 -2.23 -13.36 -10.20
C VAL A 64 -1.30 -14.22 -9.33
N GLN A 65 -0.10 -13.72 -9.11
CA GLN A 65 0.97 -14.38 -8.37
C GLN A 65 0.77 -14.30 -6.85
N GLY A 66 1.52 -15.08 -6.07
CA GLY A 66 1.47 -15.04 -4.60
C GLY A 66 1.84 -13.69 -4.00
N HIS A 67 2.73 -12.96 -4.66
CA HIS A 67 3.03 -11.54 -4.40
C HIS A 67 2.83 -10.75 -5.71
N PRO A 68 2.24 -9.54 -5.64
CA PRO A 68 2.08 -8.73 -6.84
C PRO A 68 3.42 -8.37 -7.47
N THR A 69 3.49 -8.46 -8.80
CA THR A 69 4.67 -8.07 -9.56
C THR A 69 4.29 -7.32 -10.83
N THR A 70 5.04 -6.29 -11.15
CA THR A 70 4.86 -5.51 -12.39
C THR A 70 5.26 -6.30 -13.64
N HIS A 71 6.09 -7.34 -13.48
CA HIS A 71 6.56 -8.18 -14.59
C HIS A 71 5.40 -8.89 -15.31
N GLU A 72 4.38 -9.31 -14.56
CA GLU A 72 3.22 -10.01 -15.11
C GLU A 72 2.24 -9.11 -15.89
N GLY A 73 2.44 -7.80 -15.84
CA GLY A 73 1.62 -6.84 -16.57
C GLY A 73 0.14 -6.84 -16.18
N LEU A 74 -0.18 -7.21 -14.94
CA LEU A 74 -1.55 -7.18 -14.43
C LEU A 74 -1.99 -5.73 -14.18
N PRO A 75 -3.08 -5.25 -14.79
CA PRO A 75 -3.56 -3.89 -14.55
C PRO A 75 -3.87 -3.65 -13.07
N GLY A 76 -3.51 -2.46 -12.58
CA GLY A 76 -3.66 -2.08 -11.17
C GLY A 76 -2.39 -2.32 -10.32
N ILE A 77 -1.42 -3.09 -10.81
CA ILE A 77 -0.17 -3.36 -10.11
C ILE A 77 0.91 -2.37 -10.57
N ARG A 78 1.31 -1.45 -9.68
CA ARG A 78 2.31 -0.39 -10.00
C ARG A 78 3.68 -0.63 -9.38
N ILE A 79 3.76 -1.47 -8.36
CA ILE A 79 5.03 -1.91 -7.77
C ILE A 79 5.04 -3.42 -7.58
N SER A 80 6.20 -4.03 -7.67
CA SER A 80 6.41 -5.38 -7.16
C SER A 80 6.56 -5.32 -5.65
N SER A 81 5.83 -6.15 -4.92
CA SER A 81 5.80 -6.14 -3.46
C SER A 81 6.06 -7.51 -2.86
N GLY A 82 6.28 -7.55 -1.54
CA GLY A 82 6.66 -8.77 -0.81
C GLY A 82 8.01 -8.62 -0.09
N SER A 83 8.89 -7.72 -0.55
CA SER A 83 10.03 -7.25 0.24
C SER A 83 9.53 -6.13 1.14
N LEU A 84 9.30 -6.47 2.42
CA LEU A 84 8.67 -5.56 3.37
C LEU A 84 9.49 -4.27 3.56
N GLY A 85 8.80 -3.19 3.86
CA GLY A 85 9.40 -1.87 4.12
C GLY A 85 9.70 -1.04 2.88
N GLN A 86 9.62 -1.59 1.66
CA GLN A 86 9.96 -0.85 0.42
C GLN A 86 8.85 0.15 0.01
N GLY A 87 7.59 -0.22 0.25
CA GLY A 87 6.43 0.55 -0.22
C GLY A 87 6.45 2.03 0.19
N PRO A 88 6.68 2.38 1.45
CA PRO A 88 6.67 3.77 1.89
C PRO A 88 7.72 4.66 1.21
N SER A 89 8.92 4.14 0.95
CA SER A 89 9.97 4.89 0.23
C SER A 89 9.57 5.14 -1.22
N VAL A 90 8.98 4.14 -1.89
CA VAL A 90 8.42 4.28 -3.24
C VAL A 90 7.27 5.29 -3.24
N ALA A 91 6.37 5.22 -2.25
CA ALA A 91 5.26 6.15 -2.08
C ALA A 91 5.73 7.61 -1.91
N CYS A 92 6.77 7.83 -1.12
CA CYS A 92 7.41 9.16 -0.99
C CYS A 92 7.91 9.68 -2.34
N GLY A 93 8.59 8.83 -3.13
CA GLY A 93 9.06 9.19 -4.47
C GLY A 93 7.92 9.54 -5.42
N MET A 94 6.85 8.75 -5.44
CA MET A 94 5.67 9.00 -6.26
C MET A 94 4.92 10.28 -5.85
N ALA A 95 4.72 10.50 -4.54
CA ALA A 95 4.07 11.70 -4.02
C ALA A 95 4.86 12.97 -4.40
N LEU A 96 6.19 12.92 -4.28
CA LEU A 96 7.07 14.00 -4.71
C LEU A 96 6.98 14.24 -6.22
N ALA A 97 6.99 13.17 -7.03
CA ALA A 97 6.89 13.26 -8.48
C ALA A 97 5.55 13.89 -8.93
N LYS A 98 4.42 13.45 -8.32
CA LYS A 98 3.10 14.07 -8.58
C LYS A 98 3.13 15.57 -8.31
N ARG A 99 3.60 15.98 -7.15
CA ARG A 99 3.71 17.39 -6.77
C ARG A 99 4.60 18.20 -7.75
N MET A 100 5.73 17.64 -8.16
CA MET A 100 6.63 18.29 -9.13
C MET A 100 5.99 18.46 -10.51
N ASN A 101 5.08 17.55 -10.87
CA ASN A 101 4.32 17.59 -12.13
C ASN A 101 3.01 18.40 -12.04
N GLY A 102 2.70 19.01 -10.89
CA GLY A 102 1.45 19.72 -10.67
C GLY A 102 0.22 18.82 -10.64
N ASP A 103 0.41 17.54 -10.34
CA ASP A 103 -0.66 16.53 -10.16
C ASP A 103 -1.03 16.50 -8.66
N ASP A 104 -2.27 16.86 -8.33
CA ASP A 104 -2.79 17.01 -6.97
C ASP A 104 -3.32 15.71 -6.35
N LYS A 105 -3.19 14.60 -7.08
CA LYS A 105 -3.71 13.31 -6.64
C LYS A 105 -2.87 12.68 -5.53
N THR A 106 -3.53 11.86 -4.74
CA THR A 106 -2.99 11.24 -3.51
C THR A 106 -2.33 9.90 -3.79
N ILE A 107 -1.27 9.63 -3.06
CA ILE A 107 -0.64 8.31 -2.98
C ILE A 107 -1.05 7.65 -1.66
N PHE A 108 -1.67 6.50 -1.74
CA PHE A 108 -2.00 5.64 -0.60
C PHE A 108 -1.02 4.48 -0.56
N VAL A 109 -0.49 4.15 0.60
CA VAL A 109 0.35 2.97 0.79
C VAL A 109 -0.10 2.20 2.02
N LEU A 110 -0.35 0.88 1.85
CA LEU A 110 -0.72 -0.02 2.94
C LEU A 110 0.49 -0.84 3.36
N THR A 111 0.74 -0.85 4.67
CA THR A 111 1.77 -1.63 5.35
C THR A 111 1.16 -2.47 6.47
N GLY A 112 1.86 -3.50 6.92
CA GLY A 112 1.52 -4.23 8.15
C GLY A 112 2.27 -3.67 9.37
N ASP A 113 1.83 -4.03 10.58
CA ASP A 113 2.48 -3.70 11.85
C ASP A 113 3.85 -4.37 11.99
N GLY A 114 3.98 -5.66 11.68
CA GLY A 114 5.27 -6.34 11.65
C GLY A 114 6.24 -5.74 10.62
N GLU A 115 5.74 -5.21 9.52
CA GLU A 115 6.53 -4.50 8.52
C GLU A 115 7.18 -3.22 9.07
N GLN A 116 6.60 -2.61 10.12
CA GLN A 116 7.17 -1.43 10.77
C GLN A 116 8.51 -1.73 11.50
N GLN A 117 8.90 -2.99 11.61
CA GLN A 117 10.21 -3.40 12.15
C GLN A 117 11.35 -3.16 11.16
N GLU A 118 11.05 -2.93 9.87
CA GLU A 118 12.03 -2.60 8.85
C GLU A 118 12.56 -1.16 9.02
N GLY A 119 13.89 -0.99 9.10
CA GLY A 119 14.51 0.32 9.35
C GLY A 119 14.15 1.39 8.33
N GLN A 120 14.04 1.01 7.05
CA GLN A 120 13.68 1.94 5.97
C GLN A 120 12.26 2.53 6.07
N ILE A 121 11.35 1.90 6.81
CA ILE A 121 10.05 2.52 7.15
C ILE A 121 10.28 3.85 7.86
N TRP A 122 11.16 3.87 8.86
CA TRP A 122 11.46 5.05 9.66
C TRP A 122 12.22 6.12 8.88
N GLU A 123 13.05 5.71 7.93
CA GLU A 123 13.68 6.64 6.99
C GLU A 123 12.65 7.34 6.10
N ALA A 124 11.66 6.60 5.57
CA ALA A 124 10.55 7.16 4.81
C ALA A 124 9.64 8.03 5.69
N ALA A 125 9.37 7.59 6.93
CA ALA A 125 8.55 8.33 7.89
C ALA A 125 9.17 9.68 8.27
N LEU A 126 10.50 9.79 8.32
CA LEU A 126 11.21 11.06 8.52
C LEU A 126 11.22 11.92 7.24
N PHE A 127 11.38 11.29 6.08
CA PHE A 127 11.50 11.99 4.79
C PHE A 127 10.20 12.71 4.38
N ALA A 128 9.06 12.08 4.58
CA ALA A 128 7.78 12.59 4.09
C ALA A 128 7.37 13.93 4.72
N PRO A 129 7.35 14.10 6.06
CA PRO A 129 7.02 15.39 6.67
C PRO A 129 8.07 16.48 6.38
N HIS A 130 9.36 16.11 6.36
CA HIS A 130 10.44 17.03 5.99
C HIS A 130 10.20 17.66 4.61
N ASN A 131 9.74 16.85 3.65
CA ASN A 131 9.44 17.30 2.30
C ASN A 131 7.99 17.80 2.14
N LYS A 132 7.21 17.84 3.21
CA LYS A 132 5.80 18.28 3.20
C LYS A 132 4.98 17.54 2.14
N LEU A 133 5.03 16.22 2.15
CA LEU A 133 4.28 15.37 1.22
C LEU A 133 2.83 15.22 1.70
N GLU A 134 2.04 16.29 1.59
CA GLU A 134 0.64 16.35 2.04
C GLU A 134 -0.28 15.44 1.20
N ASN A 135 0.20 15.00 0.04
CA ASN A 135 -0.48 14.07 -0.86
C ASN A 135 -0.06 12.60 -0.63
N LEU A 136 0.44 12.24 0.56
CA LEU A 136 0.82 10.88 0.94
C LEU A 136 0.02 10.43 2.15
N VAL A 137 -0.67 9.29 2.02
CA VAL A 137 -1.40 8.62 3.09
C VAL A 137 -0.76 7.25 3.35
N LEU A 138 -0.16 7.08 4.52
CA LEU A 138 0.36 5.80 5.00
C LEU A 138 -0.68 5.14 5.89
N ILE A 139 -1.05 3.91 5.56
CA ILE A 139 -2.01 3.10 6.30
C ILE A 139 -1.26 1.94 6.94
N ILE A 140 -1.46 1.72 8.23
CA ILE A 140 -0.89 0.60 8.97
C ILE A 140 -2.02 -0.34 9.38
N ASP A 141 -1.96 -1.58 8.92
CA ASP A 141 -2.80 -2.67 9.42
C ASP A 141 -2.19 -3.18 10.72
N ASP A 142 -2.63 -2.59 11.85
CA ASP A 142 -2.15 -2.91 13.20
C ASP A 142 -2.99 -4.06 13.77
N ASN A 143 -2.73 -5.26 13.31
CA ASN A 143 -3.46 -6.48 13.68
C ASN A 143 -2.79 -7.29 14.81
N GLY A 144 -1.64 -6.86 15.31
CA GLY A 144 -0.88 -7.49 16.39
C GLY A 144 -0.20 -8.81 16.01
N GLN A 145 -0.12 -9.16 14.70
CA GLN A 145 0.39 -10.45 14.24
C GLN A 145 1.41 -10.30 13.11
N GLN A 146 2.44 -11.12 13.14
CA GLN A 146 3.39 -11.34 12.06
C GLN A 146 3.69 -12.84 11.92
N ILE A 147 4.51 -13.22 10.92
CA ILE A 147 4.77 -14.64 10.59
C ILE A 147 5.22 -15.45 11.81
N ASP A 148 6.11 -14.91 12.63
CA ASP A 148 6.73 -15.62 13.75
C ASP A 148 5.94 -15.54 15.06
N GLY A 149 4.78 -14.86 15.06
CA GLY A 149 3.91 -14.75 16.24
C GLY A 149 3.38 -13.33 16.48
N PRO A 150 2.90 -13.05 17.70
CA PRO A 150 2.46 -11.70 18.07
C PRO A 150 3.59 -10.67 17.93
N THR A 151 3.29 -9.52 17.34
CA THR A 151 4.29 -8.45 17.14
C THR A 151 4.94 -7.99 18.43
N GLU A 152 4.19 -7.98 19.55
CA GLU A 152 4.68 -7.65 20.88
C GLU A 152 5.75 -8.63 21.42
N GLU A 153 5.69 -9.90 20.99
CA GLU A 153 6.62 -10.94 21.45
C GLU A 153 7.85 -11.06 20.53
N VAL A 154 7.66 -10.80 19.23
CA VAL A 154 8.75 -10.93 18.24
C VAL A 154 9.69 -9.73 18.31
N LEU A 155 9.16 -8.52 18.12
CA LEU A 155 9.89 -7.27 18.28
C LEU A 155 8.90 -6.12 18.54
N ARG A 156 8.78 -5.76 19.80
CA ARG A 156 7.86 -4.73 20.25
C ARG A 156 8.23 -3.35 19.72
N LEU A 157 7.30 -2.69 19.09
CA LEU A 157 7.46 -1.32 18.60
C LEU A 157 6.76 -0.26 19.47
N GLY A 158 5.81 -0.67 20.32
CA GLY A 158 5.00 0.24 21.11
C GLY A 158 4.04 1.07 20.24
N SER A 159 3.68 2.27 20.68
CA SER A 159 2.68 3.12 20.01
C SER A 159 3.18 3.64 18.67
N PHE A 160 2.51 3.25 17.58
CA PHE A 160 2.72 3.84 16.25
C PHE A 160 2.27 5.29 16.23
N GLU A 161 1.15 5.60 16.88
CA GLU A 161 0.63 6.96 16.96
C GLU A 161 1.67 7.94 17.48
N ASP A 162 2.30 7.62 18.64
CA ASP A 162 3.30 8.50 19.25
C ASP A 162 4.54 8.67 18.35
N LYS A 163 4.97 7.59 17.70
CA LYS A 163 6.14 7.62 16.82
C LYS A 163 5.90 8.47 15.58
N TYR A 164 4.79 8.25 14.88
CA TYR A 164 4.49 9.01 13.67
C TYR A 164 4.20 10.48 13.99
N LYS A 165 3.52 10.78 15.11
CA LYS A 165 3.36 12.17 15.59
C LYS A 165 4.71 12.83 15.90
N ALA A 166 5.65 12.09 16.50
CA ALA A 166 6.99 12.61 16.78
C ALA A 166 7.79 12.93 15.53
N PHE A 167 7.53 12.23 14.41
CA PHE A 167 8.09 12.55 13.09
C PHE A 167 7.37 13.71 12.40
N GLY A 168 6.21 14.15 12.88
CA GLY A 168 5.45 15.26 12.32
C GLY A 168 4.30 14.85 11.39
N TRP A 169 3.83 13.61 11.48
CA TRP A 169 2.63 13.15 10.79
C TRP A 169 1.36 13.52 11.55
N ASP A 170 0.31 13.81 10.80
CA ASP A 170 -1.06 13.78 11.32
C ASP A 170 -1.50 12.31 11.40
N VAL A 171 -1.91 11.86 12.58
CA VAL A 171 -2.25 10.45 12.83
C VAL A 171 -3.70 10.31 13.24
N MET A 172 -4.37 9.36 12.59
CA MET A 172 -5.77 9.01 12.87
C MET A 172 -5.86 7.50 13.13
N ASN A 173 -6.49 7.12 14.23
CA ASN A 173 -6.81 5.72 14.54
C ASN A 173 -8.24 5.41 14.14
N MET A 174 -8.44 4.24 13.55
CA MET A 174 -9.76 3.73 13.18
C MET A 174 -9.90 2.30 13.67
N ASP A 175 -11.10 1.93 14.11
CA ASP A 175 -11.46 0.53 14.33
C ASP A 175 -11.67 -0.13 12.97
N GLY A 176 -10.88 -1.14 12.66
CA GLY A 176 -10.91 -1.87 11.40
C GLY A 176 -11.84 -3.09 11.39
N ASN A 177 -12.58 -3.35 12.51
CA ASN A 177 -13.46 -4.51 12.67
C ASN A 177 -14.94 -4.15 12.50
#